data_cfda786f44b417b550ec530883bc85f1
#
_entry.id   cfda786f44b417b550ec530883bc85f1
#
_cell.length_a   1.000
_cell.length_b   1.000
_cell.length_c   1.000
_cell.angle_alpha   90.00
_cell.angle_beta   90.00
_cell.angle_gamma   90.00
#
_symmetry.space_group_name_H-M   'P 1'
#
loop_
_entity.id
_entity.type
_entity.pdbx_description
1 polymer ?
#
loop_
_entity_poly.entity_id
_entity_poly.type
_entity_poly.pdbx_seq_one_letter_code
_entity_poly.pdbx_strand_id
1 'polypeptide(L)'
;MHTSARSSLLSVWLTAVMITINHVYTLGPKALGLGAVLLIAPTVLLWWFRKTKRPVALVGYLLMNVWIVLGFGLLKGLWGITLPLFLGTLLASVSTTFPSPTLGVYGFEASGILMLIGSLFVAYYAYGLFRTWRLETPPGPRAWPRLASSVALMSVVVMGAFVWVDQDRWQAPADGVVKIGVIVPKSGPFAILGNSFLKAVQVAQRDLRGTKYQYRLVMVDVGSDPRTARAAIQHAIQDERVNAIVGGISLFGQVTKPLATKARILQTCVCSVTLIGDGAYNFTNIPTPEAEGVQWVREAARRGITTVAMLSGLYPPSIQGHVTAVKAEAARRGVRVVSDQTFDTVTTDFRSMIVRARADHPDVYYIEAPEPALDQLAEQLSDAGIRDFTSVVAPSLSTYPALFEGTWYTDSDLRDFGFKTRFERMYPGEQFATHMMPYAYDDFNMIVQAFEHGQNPAVYLRNIARYEGTAGPVTKAPGSGNFESMPAVWTIRNGKPALVR
;
A
#
# COMPACT_ATOMS: atom_id res chain seq x y z
N MET A 1 -1.39 -45.89 28.07
CA MET A 1 -1.18 -44.45 28.41
C MET A 1 0.07 -43.82 27.79
N HIS A 2 1.21 -44.53 27.75
CA HIS A 2 2.47 -43.90 27.25
C HIS A 2 2.45 -43.48 25.78
N THR A 3 1.80 -44.22 24.90
CA THR A 3 1.79 -43.94 23.45
C THR A 3 0.89 -42.78 23.08
N SER A 4 -0.31 -42.70 23.64
CA SER A 4 -1.24 -41.61 23.35
C SER A 4 -0.77 -40.24 23.88
N ALA A 5 -0.09 -40.23 25.04
CA ALA A 5 0.51 -39.03 25.59
C ALA A 5 1.68 -38.49 24.76
N ARG A 6 2.52 -39.40 24.21
CA ARG A 6 3.63 -39.02 23.30
C ARG A 6 3.11 -38.49 21.99
N SER A 7 2.08 -39.10 21.41
CA SER A 7 1.49 -38.64 20.16
C SER A 7 0.77 -37.30 20.30
N SER A 8 0.07 -37.07 21.41
CA SER A 8 -0.54 -35.78 21.71
C SER A 8 0.53 -34.69 21.88
N LEU A 9 1.63 -35.00 22.61
CA LEU A 9 2.72 -34.03 22.79
C LEU A 9 3.38 -33.72 21.42
N LEU A 10 3.61 -34.71 20.58
CA LEU A 10 4.20 -34.49 19.26
C LEU A 10 3.33 -33.60 18.39
N SER A 11 2.00 -33.79 18.36
CA SER A 11 1.11 -32.94 17.58
C SER A 11 1.06 -31.51 18.11
N VAL A 12 1.12 -31.30 19.44
CA VAL A 12 1.24 -29.96 20.04
C VAL A 12 2.54 -29.29 19.63
N TRP A 13 3.65 -30.03 19.68
CA TRP A 13 4.96 -29.53 19.28
C TRP A 13 4.99 -29.13 17.80
N LEU A 14 4.45 -29.97 16.93
CA LEU A 14 4.37 -29.67 15.50
C LEU A 14 3.52 -28.42 15.24
N THR A 15 2.37 -28.31 15.90
CA THR A 15 1.51 -27.12 15.80
C THR A 15 2.23 -25.86 16.31
N ALA A 16 2.93 -25.94 17.45
CA ALA A 16 3.68 -24.82 18.00
C ALA A 16 4.86 -24.40 17.13
N VAL A 17 5.58 -25.37 16.54
CA VAL A 17 6.66 -25.11 15.57
C VAL A 17 6.11 -24.38 14.35
N MET A 18 5.00 -24.85 13.78
CA MET A 18 4.38 -24.23 12.62
C MET A 18 3.91 -22.79 12.91
N ILE A 19 3.28 -22.58 14.08
CA ILE A 19 2.87 -21.24 14.52
C ILE A 19 4.10 -20.35 14.66
N THR A 20 5.20 -20.86 15.24
CA THR A 20 6.44 -20.12 15.42
C THR A 20 7.06 -19.74 14.08
N ILE A 21 7.17 -20.68 13.15
CA ILE A 21 7.71 -20.43 11.80
C ILE A 21 6.88 -19.32 11.11
N ASN A 22 5.57 -19.44 11.15
CA ASN A 22 4.69 -18.46 10.55
C ASN A 22 4.80 -17.07 11.22
N HIS A 23 4.98 -17.02 12.54
CA HIS A 23 5.21 -15.76 13.26
C HIS A 23 6.58 -15.14 12.95
N VAL A 24 7.63 -15.95 12.91
CA VAL A 24 8.97 -15.48 12.50
C VAL A 24 8.93 -14.91 11.08
N TYR A 25 8.22 -15.57 10.19
CA TYR A 25 8.05 -15.10 8.81
C TYR A 25 7.28 -13.80 8.71
N THR A 26 6.24 -13.59 9.56
CA THR A 26 5.37 -12.42 9.49
C THR A 26 5.78 -11.26 10.39
N LEU A 27 6.37 -11.54 11.55
CA LEU A 27 6.71 -10.57 12.60
C LEU A 27 8.23 -10.44 12.83
N GLY A 28 9.02 -11.25 12.11
CA GLY A 28 10.47 -11.29 12.24
C GLY A 28 10.97 -12.02 13.47
N PRO A 29 12.30 -11.97 13.75
CA PRO A 29 12.97 -12.77 14.80
C PRO A 29 12.41 -12.58 16.21
N LYS A 30 11.78 -11.47 16.49
CA LYS A 30 11.15 -11.18 17.81
C LYS A 30 10.08 -12.20 18.20
N ALA A 31 9.50 -12.91 17.22
CA ALA A 31 8.50 -13.93 17.46
C ALA A 31 9.08 -15.26 18.03
N LEU A 32 10.40 -15.42 18.04
CA LEU A 32 11.05 -16.62 18.62
C LEU A 32 10.73 -16.79 20.11
N GLY A 33 10.62 -15.68 20.85
CA GLY A 33 10.23 -15.73 22.27
C GLY A 33 8.82 -16.29 22.49
N LEU A 34 7.87 -15.91 21.63
CA LEU A 34 6.51 -16.46 21.66
C LEU A 34 6.51 -17.96 21.32
N GLY A 35 7.30 -18.37 20.33
CA GLY A 35 7.46 -19.78 19.97
C GLY A 35 7.98 -20.64 21.12
N ALA A 36 8.93 -20.14 21.88
CA ALA A 36 9.45 -20.83 23.06
C ALA A 36 8.35 -21.05 24.12
N VAL A 37 7.54 -20.03 24.39
CA VAL A 37 6.40 -20.16 25.33
C VAL A 37 5.38 -21.19 24.82
N LEU A 38 5.06 -21.18 23.53
CA LEU A 38 4.10 -22.11 22.91
C LEU A 38 4.58 -23.57 22.94
N LEU A 39 5.90 -23.79 22.94
CA LEU A 39 6.49 -25.12 23.07
C LEU A 39 6.60 -25.61 24.53
N ILE A 40 7.04 -24.72 25.43
CA ILE A 40 7.35 -25.08 26.83
C ILE A 40 6.08 -25.32 27.64
N ALA A 41 5.10 -24.41 27.57
CA ALA A 41 3.94 -24.46 28.45
C ALA A 41 3.05 -25.71 28.25
N PRO A 42 2.69 -26.12 27.01
CA PRO A 42 1.97 -27.38 26.81
C PRO A 42 2.77 -28.60 27.25
N THR A 43 4.09 -28.57 27.08
CA THR A 43 4.97 -29.65 27.51
C THR A 43 4.95 -29.83 29.03
N VAL A 44 5.03 -28.71 29.77
CA VAL A 44 4.97 -28.70 31.25
C VAL A 44 3.61 -29.20 31.74
N LEU A 45 2.51 -28.73 31.13
CA LEU A 45 1.16 -29.15 31.49
C LEU A 45 0.95 -30.65 31.25
N LEU A 46 1.43 -31.16 30.14
CA LEU A 46 1.31 -32.59 29.83
C LEU A 46 2.20 -33.46 30.72
N TRP A 47 3.42 -32.98 31.05
CA TRP A 47 4.30 -33.63 32.03
C TRP A 47 3.67 -33.66 33.42
N TRP A 48 3.07 -32.56 33.85
CA TRP A 48 2.36 -32.46 35.12
C TRP A 48 1.17 -33.42 35.19
N PHE A 49 0.35 -33.50 34.12
CA PHE A 49 -0.73 -34.47 34.02
C PHE A 49 -0.21 -35.90 34.15
N ARG A 50 0.88 -36.23 33.44
CA ARG A 50 1.49 -37.59 33.52
C ARG A 50 1.96 -37.94 34.91
N LYS A 51 2.55 -36.97 35.62
CA LYS A 51 3.07 -37.20 36.99
C LYS A 51 1.97 -37.29 38.02
N THR A 52 0.95 -36.47 37.92
CA THR A 52 -0.08 -36.34 38.95
C THR A 52 -1.40 -37.03 38.61
N LYS A 53 -1.63 -37.32 37.33
CA LYS A 53 -2.91 -37.81 36.78
C LYS A 53 -4.12 -36.96 37.16
N ARG A 54 -3.88 -35.69 37.51
CA ARG A 54 -4.96 -34.73 37.85
C ARG A 54 -5.68 -34.23 36.63
N PRO A 55 -7.03 -34.31 36.57
CA PRO A 55 -7.81 -33.85 35.43
C PRO A 55 -7.64 -32.36 35.14
N VAL A 56 -7.32 -31.56 36.16
CA VAL A 56 -7.04 -30.12 36.02
C VAL A 56 -5.87 -29.86 35.06
N ALA A 57 -4.81 -30.68 35.13
CA ALA A 57 -3.67 -30.52 34.22
C ALA A 57 -4.03 -30.89 32.76
N LEU A 58 -4.93 -31.86 32.54
CA LEU A 58 -5.45 -32.20 31.22
C LEU A 58 -6.36 -31.09 30.69
N VAL A 59 -7.25 -30.55 31.53
CA VAL A 59 -8.10 -29.41 31.18
C VAL A 59 -7.26 -28.19 30.84
N GLY A 60 -6.24 -27.88 31.64
CA GLY A 60 -5.30 -26.80 31.38
C GLY A 60 -4.57 -26.96 30.03
N TYR A 61 -4.14 -28.18 29.73
CA TYR A 61 -3.53 -28.52 28.44
C TYR A 61 -4.49 -28.30 27.27
N LEU A 62 -5.76 -28.72 27.39
CA LEU A 62 -6.77 -28.54 26.35
C LEU A 62 -7.13 -27.05 26.16
N LEU A 63 -7.35 -26.32 27.27
CA LEU A 63 -7.62 -24.89 27.22
C LEU A 63 -6.48 -24.11 26.59
N MET A 64 -5.23 -24.50 26.88
CA MET A 64 -4.08 -23.83 26.31
C MET A 64 -3.98 -24.05 24.79
N ASN A 65 -4.33 -25.22 24.30
CA ASN A 65 -4.40 -25.45 22.86
C ASN A 65 -5.49 -24.62 22.19
N VAL A 66 -6.66 -24.54 22.81
CA VAL A 66 -7.75 -23.63 22.36
C VAL A 66 -7.25 -22.17 22.37
N TRP A 67 -6.57 -21.75 23.42
CA TRP A 67 -6.01 -20.40 23.54
C TRP A 67 -4.93 -20.09 22.49
N ILE A 68 -4.06 -21.05 22.17
CA ILE A 68 -3.07 -20.91 21.11
C ILE A 68 -3.76 -20.66 19.77
N VAL A 69 -4.81 -21.44 19.44
CA VAL A 69 -5.55 -21.29 18.20
C VAL A 69 -6.33 -19.97 18.15
N LEU A 70 -7.02 -19.61 19.23
CA LEU A 70 -7.76 -18.35 19.36
C LEU A 70 -6.81 -17.13 19.33
N GLY A 71 -5.72 -17.19 20.12
CA GLY A 71 -4.73 -16.12 20.19
C GLY A 71 -4.07 -15.86 18.86
N PHE A 72 -3.83 -16.89 18.07
CA PHE A 72 -3.32 -16.75 16.70
C PHE A 72 -4.32 -16.04 15.78
N GLY A 73 -5.59 -16.39 15.86
CA GLY A 73 -6.64 -15.71 15.12
C GLY A 73 -6.76 -14.22 15.49
N LEU A 74 -6.69 -13.90 16.78
CA LEU A 74 -6.77 -12.52 17.29
C LEU A 74 -5.56 -11.67 16.91
N LEU A 75 -4.34 -12.23 17.01
CA LEU A 75 -3.10 -11.53 16.65
C LEU A 75 -3.00 -11.21 15.15
N LYS A 76 -3.74 -11.90 14.31
CA LYS A 76 -3.79 -11.68 12.86
C LYS A 76 -4.86 -10.67 12.42
N GLY A 77 -5.43 -9.90 13.34
CA GLY A 77 -6.30 -8.78 12.98
C GLY A 77 -7.77 -9.13 12.77
N LEU A 78 -8.25 -10.22 13.36
CA LEU A 78 -9.67 -10.58 13.41
C LEU A 78 -10.49 -9.66 14.34
N TRP A 79 -10.12 -8.39 14.40
CA TRP A 79 -10.85 -7.39 15.16
C TRP A 79 -12.26 -7.24 14.60
N GLY A 80 -13.25 -7.60 15.38
CA GLY A 80 -14.68 -7.46 15.05
C GLY A 80 -15.42 -8.75 14.73
N ILE A 81 -14.74 -9.89 14.73
CA ILE A 81 -15.44 -11.17 14.65
C ILE A 81 -15.75 -11.64 16.04
N THR A 82 -16.97 -11.45 16.48
CA THR A 82 -17.55 -12.15 17.63
C THR A 82 -17.60 -13.63 17.30
N LEU A 83 -16.66 -14.38 17.86
CA LEU A 83 -16.58 -15.82 17.69
C LEU A 83 -17.58 -16.53 18.56
N PRO A 84 -18.66 -17.06 18.02
CA PRO A 84 -19.56 -17.87 18.82
C PRO A 84 -18.97 -19.24 19.15
N LEU A 85 -18.01 -19.75 18.39
CA LEU A 85 -17.52 -21.12 18.57
C LEU A 85 -16.17 -21.31 17.89
N PHE A 86 -15.38 -22.27 18.38
CA PHE A 86 -14.12 -22.76 17.84
C PHE A 86 -14.13 -22.98 16.32
N LEU A 87 -15.24 -23.46 15.76
CA LEU A 87 -15.42 -23.58 14.30
C LEU A 87 -15.49 -22.22 13.59
N GLY A 88 -16.05 -21.21 14.21
CA GLY A 88 -16.12 -19.87 13.68
C GLY A 88 -14.72 -19.24 13.55
N THR A 89 -13.82 -19.47 14.55
CA THR A 89 -12.44 -19.00 14.49
C THR A 89 -11.65 -19.67 13.39
N LEU A 90 -11.88 -20.94 13.20
CA LEU A 90 -11.28 -21.76 12.16
C LEU A 90 -11.76 -21.33 10.76
N LEU A 91 -13.06 -21.15 10.59
CA LEU A 91 -13.66 -20.65 9.35
C LEU A 91 -13.27 -19.19 9.09
N ALA A 92 -13.19 -18.37 10.14
CA ALA A 92 -12.77 -16.98 10.01
C ALA A 92 -11.27 -16.87 9.70
N SER A 93 -10.41 -17.75 10.22
CA SER A 93 -8.99 -17.78 9.84
C SER A 93 -8.79 -18.19 8.37
N VAL A 94 -9.73 -18.93 7.80
CA VAL A 94 -9.73 -19.32 6.39
C VAL A 94 -10.41 -18.26 5.50
N SER A 95 -11.42 -17.56 6.01
CA SER A 95 -12.27 -16.67 5.23
C SER A 95 -11.94 -15.18 5.36
N THR A 96 -11.17 -14.77 6.37
CA THR A 96 -10.79 -13.36 6.49
C THR A 96 -9.79 -12.99 5.41
N THR A 97 -10.29 -12.24 4.47
CA THR A 97 -9.50 -11.39 3.60
C THR A 97 -8.65 -10.46 4.46
N PHE A 98 -7.38 -10.84 4.65
CA PHE A 98 -6.44 -9.96 5.31
C PHE A 98 -6.19 -8.73 4.47
N PRO A 99 -6.13 -7.55 5.10
CA PRO A 99 -5.61 -6.37 4.46
C PRO A 99 -4.07 -6.39 4.37
N SER A 100 -3.43 -7.52 4.62
CA SER A 100 -2.02 -7.73 4.35
C SER A 100 -1.87 -8.66 3.14
N PRO A 101 -1.79 -8.11 1.94
CA PRO A 101 -1.79 -8.86 0.70
C PRO A 101 -0.49 -9.59 0.41
N THR A 102 0.41 -9.68 1.33
CA THR A 102 1.79 -10.06 1.07
C THR A 102 2.19 -11.47 1.38
N LEU A 103 1.44 -12.10 2.19
CA LEU A 103 1.44 -13.55 2.18
C LEU A 103 0.24 -14.00 1.38
N GLY A 104 -0.03 -13.38 0.31
CA GLY A 104 -1.21 -13.62 -0.47
C GLY A 104 -2.31 -14.41 0.26
N VAL A 105 -3.51 -14.21 -0.07
CA VAL A 105 -4.64 -15.05 0.39
C VAL A 105 -4.23 -16.53 0.55
N TYR A 106 -3.34 -17.04 -0.28
CA TYR A 106 -2.88 -18.42 -0.32
C TYR A 106 -1.91 -18.84 0.81
N GLY A 107 -0.95 -18.01 1.22
CA GLY A 107 -0.05 -18.36 2.34
C GLY A 107 -0.77 -18.39 3.67
N PHE A 108 -1.82 -17.59 3.77
CA PHE A 108 -2.69 -17.58 4.93
C PHE A 108 -3.69 -18.75 4.91
N GLU A 109 -4.29 -19.04 3.75
CA GLU A 109 -5.16 -20.20 3.59
C GLU A 109 -4.44 -21.50 3.92
N ALA A 110 -3.20 -21.69 3.45
CA ALA A 110 -2.40 -22.86 3.78
C ALA A 110 -2.05 -22.89 5.27
N SER A 111 -1.66 -21.77 5.88
CA SER A 111 -1.38 -21.75 7.33
C SER A 111 -2.65 -21.98 8.15
N GLY A 112 -3.80 -21.49 7.71
CA GLY A 112 -5.10 -21.76 8.32
C GLY A 112 -5.52 -23.23 8.22
N ILE A 113 -5.36 -23.84 7.05
CA ILE A 113 -5.63 -25.28 6.82
C ILE A 113 -4.69 -26.13 7.68
N LEU A 114 -3.42 -25.80 7.73
CA LEU A 114 -2.43 -26.53 8.55
C LEU A 114 -2.72 -26.40 10.05
N MET A 115 -3.16 -25.22 10.51
CA MET A 115 -3.60 -25.03 11.89
C MET A 115 -4.88 -25.82 12.18
N LEU A 116 -5.83 -25.88 11.24
CA LEU A 116 -7.02 -26.71 11.35
C LEU A 116 -6.65 -28.18 11.50
N ILE A 117 -5.83 -28.69 10.60
CA ILE A 117 -5.36 -30.07 10.64
C ILE A 117 -4.61 -30.34 11.95
N GLY A 118 -3.69 -29.46 12.35
CA GLY A 118 -2.97 -29.57 13.63
C GLY A 118 -3.91 -29.59 14.84
N SER A 119 -4.93 -28.72 14.85
CA SER A 119 -5.92 -28.65 15.93
C SER A 119 -6.82 -29.90 15.99
N LEU A 120 -7.23 -30.42 14.83
CA LEU A 120 -7.96 -31.69 14.76
C LEU A 120 -7.13 -32.87 15.27
N PHE A 121 -5.83 -32.90 14.95
CA PHE A 121 -4.91 -33.89 15.50
C PHE A 121 -4.76 -33.77 17.02
N VAL A 122 -4.58 -32.55 17.54
CA VAL A 122 -4.54 -32.30 18.99
C VAL A 122 -5.82 -32.73 19.66
N ALA A 123 -6.99 -32.39 19.11
CA ALA A 123 -8.28 -32.80 19.63
C ALA A 123 -8.48 -34.33 19.59
N TYR A 124 -8.12 -34.97 18.51
CA TYR A 124 -8.18 -36.43 18.37
C TYR A 124 -7.32 -37.15 19.40
N TYR A 125 -6.07 -36.71 19.60
CA TYR A 125 -5.17 -37.35 20.56
C TYR A 125 -5.53 -36.96 22.01
N ALA A 126 -6.03 -35.77 22.25
CA ALA A 126 -6.56 -35.39 23.57
C ALA A 126 -7.78 -36.23 23.96
N TYR A 127 -8.68 -36.48 22.97
CA TYR A 127 -9.80 -37.40 23.17
C TYR A 127 -9.30 -38.86 23.44
N GLY A 128 -8.29 -39.30 22.72
CA GLY A 128 -7.67 -40.60 22.97
C GLY A 128 -7.07 -40.70 24.38
N LEU A 129 -6.40 -39.66 24.87
CA LEU A 129 -5.88 -39.56 26.24
C LEU A 129 -7.01 -39.59 27.27
N PHE A 130 -8.07 -38.82 27.04
CA PHE A 130 -9.25 -38.78 27.91
C PHE A 130 -9.93 -40.15 27.98
N ARG A 131 -10.11 -40.82 26.84
CA ARG A 131 -10.70 -42.16 26.76
C ARG A 131 -9.85 -43.21 27.48
N THR A 132 -8.52 -43.21 27.34
CA THR A 132 -7.63 -44.16 28.02
C THR A 132 -7.57 -43.88 29.52
N TRP A 133 -7.62 -42.62 29.94
CA TRP A 133 -7.70 -42.23 31.36
C TRP A 133 -9.01 -42.70 32.00
N ARG A 134 -10.15 -42.59 31.29
CA ARG A 134 -11.46 -43.03 31.80
C ARG A 134 -11.62 -44.57 31.86
N LEU A 135 -10.95 -45.30 30.96
CA LEU A 135 -11.15 -46.73 30.79
C LEU A 135 -10.04 -47.61 31.44
N GLU A 136 -9.02 -47.00 32.03
CA GLU A 136 -7.87 -47.67 32.64
C GLU A 136 -7.16 -48.77 31.77
N THR A 137 -7.48 -48.82 30.48
CA THR A 137 -6.95 -49.83 29.57
C THR A 137 -5.70 -49.30 28.81
N PRO A 138 -4.58 -50.01 28.80
CA PRO A 138 -3.42 -49.61 28.02
C PRO A 138 -3.72 -49.70 26.52
N PRO A 139 -3.19 -48.78 25.71
CA PRO A 139 -3.35 -48.81 24.26
C PRO A 139 -2.71 -50.06 23.68
N GLY A 140 -3.49 -50.86 22.96
CA GLY A 140 -3.03 -52.10 22.35
C GLY A 140 -1.98 -51.88 21.23
N PRO A 141 -1.35 -52.93 20.74
CA PRO A 141 -0.24 -52.90 19.78
C PRO A 141 -0.59 -52.20 18.44
N ARG A 142 -1.87 -52.01 18.12
CA ARG A 142 -2.37 -51.30 16.94
C ARG A 142 -2.25 -49.74 17.03
N ALA A 143 -1.85 -49.20 18.18
CA ALA A 143 -1.65 -47.77 18.36
C ALA A 143 -0.37 -47.25 17.65
N TRP A 144 0.66 -48.02 17.56
CA TRP A 144 1.92 -47.68 16.93
C TRP A 144 1.85 -47.41 15.41
N PRO A 145 1.19 -48.29 14.61
CA PRO A 145 1.01 -48.00 13.18
C PRO A 145 0.20 -46.73 12.92
N ARG A 146 -0.83 -46.45 13.74
CA ARG A 146 -1.64 -45.26 13.64
C ARG A 146 -0.85 -43.98 14.00
N LEU A 147 0.03 -44.04 14.99
CA LEU A 147 0.94 -42.96 15.33
C LEU A 147 1.92 -42.71 14.18
N ALA A 148 2.55 -43.74 13.66
CA ALA A 148 3.49 -43.65 12.55
C ALA A 148 2.82 -43.04 11.29
N SER A 149 1.60 -43.49 10.94
CA SER A 149 0.86 -42.94 9.82
C SER A 149 0.44 -41.49 10.04
N SER A 150 0.10 -41.10 11.25
CA SER A 150 -0.23 -39.69 11.58
C SER A 150 0.99 -38.78 11.49
N VAL A 151 2.15 -39.26 11.99
CA VAL A 151 3.42 -38.50 11.86
C VAL A 151 3.83 -38.39 10.40
N ALA A 152 3.71 -39.46 9.62
CA ALA A 152 4.02 -39.46 8.19
C ALA A 152 3.10 -38.51 7.43
N LEU A 153 1.79 -38.55 7.69
CA LEU A 153 0.83 -37.63 7.07
C LEU A 153 1.13 -36.17 7.42
N MET A 154 1.42 -35.88 8.70
CA MET A 154 1.77 -34.53 9.13
C MET A 154 3.07 -34.05 8.48
N SER A 155 4.06 -34.93 8.36
CA SER A 155 5.32 -34.60 7.68
C SER A 155 5.11 -34.29 6.20
N VAL A 156 4.25 -35.05 5.52
CA VAL A 156 3.87 -34.78 4.11
C VAL A 156 3.14 -33.44 3.98
N VAL A 157 2.21 -33.13 4.89
CA VAL A 157 1.48 -31.86 4.90
C VAL A 157 2.43 -30.69 5.18
N VAL A 158 3.31 -30.81 6.17
CA VAL A 158 4.33 -29.79 6.48
C VAL A 158 5.29 -29.61 5.31
N MET A 159 5.77 -30.69 4.71
CA MET A 159 6.64 -30.65 3.55
C MET A 159 5.94 -30.07 2.33
N GLY A 160 4.68 -30.45 2.10
CA GLY A 160 3.83 -29.86 1.06
C GLY A 160 3.63 -28.37 1.25
N ALA A 161 3.42 -27.90 2.49
CA ALA A 161 3.34 -26.49 2.81
C ALA A 161 4.67 -25.75 2.62
N PHE A 162 5.79 -26.37 2.98
CA PHE A 162 7.12 -25.81 2.71
C PHE A 162 7.38 -25.70 1.21
N VAL A 163 7.09 -26.74 0.44
CA VAL A 163 7.23 -26.73 -1.03
C VAL A 163 6.30 -25.66 -1.62
N TRP A 164 5.09 -25.53 -1.10
CA TRP A 164 4.14 -24.55 -1.58
C TRP A 164 4.55 -23.10 -1.24
N VAL A 165 5.06 -22.86 -0.02
CA VAL A 165 5.65 -21.55 0.37
C VAL A 165 6.93 -21.27 -0.44
N ASP A 166 7.69 -22.30 -0.79
CA ASP A 166 8.91 -22.17 -1.60
C ASP A 166 8.59 -21.89 -3.08
N GLN A 167 7.44 -22.35 -3.60
CA GLN A 167 6.95 -21.96 -4.93
C GLN A 167 6.63 -20.46 -5.03
N ASP A 168 6.42 -19.78 -3.91
CA ASP A 168 6.21 -18.34 -3.83
C ASP A 168 7.50 -17.53 -3.68
N ARG A 169 8.67 -18.18 -3.69
CA ARG A 169 9.93 -17.45 -3.67
C ARG A 169 10.06 -16.62 -4.93
N TRP A 170 10.23 -15.33 -4.72
CA TRP A 170 10.61 -14.43 -5.79
C TRP A 170 11.89 -14.95 -6.45
N GLN A 171 11.85 -15.10 -7.77
CA GLN A 171 13.01 -15.49 -8.55
C GLN A 171 13.48 -14.26 -9.33
N ALA A 172 14.79 -14.00 -9.24
CA ALA A 172 15.40 -12.99 -10.08
C ALA A 172 15.21 -13.33 -11.57
N PRO A 173 15.00 -12.34 -12.45
CA PRO A 173 14.95 -12.60 -13.89
C PRO A 173 16.20 -13.36 -14.36
N ALA A 174 16.00 -14.53 -14.95
CA ALA A 174 17.09 -15.44 -15.29
C ALA A 174 17.99 -14.88 -16.42
N ASP A 175 17.45 -14.01 -17.26
CA ASP A 175 18.13 -13.30 -18.33
C ASP A 175 18.82 -11.99 -17.87
N GLY A 176 18.72 -11.67 -16.59
CA GLY A 176 19.27 -10.43 -16.04
C GLY A 176 18.52 -9.16 -16.47
N VAL A 177 17.35 -9.30 -17.12
CA VAL A 177 16.56 -8.17 -17.62
C VAL A 177 15.30 -7.98 -16.78
N VAL A 178 15.16 -6.81 -16.14
CA VAL A 178 13.94 -6.40 -15.43
C VAL A 178 13.09 -5.55 -16.39
N LYS A 179 11.95 -6.08 -16.79
CA LYS A 179 10.97 -5.33 -17.60
C LYS A 179 10.04 -4.55 -16.68
N ILE A 180 9.97 -3.24 -16.85
CA ILE A 180 9.11 -2.35 -16.07
C ILE A 180 8.02 -1.79 -16.97
N GLY A 181 6.76 -2.14 -16.70
CA GLY A 181 5.59 -1.55 -17.34
C GLY A 181 5.40 -0.10 -16.87
N VAL A 182 5.35 0.84 -17.79
CA VAL A 182 5.09 2.26 -17.48
C VAL A 182 3.69 2.61 -17.97
N ILE A 183 2.79 2.89 -17.02
CA ILE A 183 1.39 3.22 -17.32
C ILE A 183 1.30 4.65 -17.84
N VAL A 184 0.90 4.81 -19.08
CA VAL A 184 0.86 6.10 -19.77
C VAL A 184 -0.49 6.30 -20.47
N PRO A 185 -1.33 7.24 -20.04
CA PRO A 185 -2.44 7.72 -20.87
C PRO A 185 -1.88 8.58 -22.01
N LYS A 186 -1.93 8.08 -23.26
CA LYS A 186 -1.45 8.83 -24.43
C LYS A 186 -2.52 9.68 -25.12
N SER A 187 -3.76 9.49 -24.72
CA SER A 187 -4.91 10.20 -25.29
C SER A 187 -5.84 10.73 -24.20
N GLY A 188 -6.72 11.65 -24.59
CA GLY A 188 -7.71 12.24 -23.69
C GLY A 188 -7.13 13.26 -22.70
N PRO A 189 -7.88 13.63 -21.67
CA PRO A 189 -7.56 14.75 -20.77
C PRO A 189 -6.28 14.52 -19.94
N PHE A 190 -5.81 13.29 -19.83
CA PHE A 190 -4.61 12.95 -19.04
C PHE A 190 -3.34 12.75 -19.90
N ALA A 191 -3.39 13.02 -21.21
CA ALA A 191 -2.27 12.79 -22.09
C ALA A 191 -1.03 13.63 -21.76
N ILE A 192 -1.23 14.89 -21.35
CA ILE A 192 -0.14 15.79 -20.93
C ILE A 192 0.56 15.21 -19.70
N LEU A 193 -0.20 14.79 -18.69
CA LEU A 193 0.33 14.15 -17.48
C LEU A 193 1.06 12.85 -17.81
N GLY A 194 0.48 12.02 -18.67
CA GLY A 194 1.09 10.76 -19.09
C GLY A 194 2.44 10.94 -19.81
N ASN A 195 2.52 11.93 -20.68
CA ASN A 195 3.77 12.26 -21.38
C ASN A 195 4.84 12.78 -20.40
N SER A 196 4.47 13.66 -19.49
CA SER A 196 5.37 14.19 -18.46
C SER A 196 5.92 13.07 -17.57
N PHE A 197 5.05 12.17 -17.15
CA PHE A 197 5.37 11.00 -16.35
C PHE A 197 6.36 10.07 -17.07
N LEU A 198 6.08 9.72 -18.35
CA LEU A 198 6.96 8.86 -19.13
C LEU A 198 8.36 9.47 -19.28
N LYS A 199 8.45 10.76 -19.58
CA LYS A 199 9.73 11.47 -19.74
C LYS A 199 10.55 11.44 -18.44
N ALA A 200 9.91 11.63 -17.29
CA ALA A 200 10.59 11.53 -16.01
C ALA A 200 11.17 10.13 -15.76
N VAL A 201 10.41 9.07 -16.05
CA VAL A 201 10.87 7.67 -15.96
C VAL A 201 12.01 7.40 -16.93
N GLN A 202 11.98 7.97 -18.13
CA GLN A 202 13.07 7.83 -19.12
C GLN A 202 14.36 8.52 -18.67
N VAL A 203 14.27 9.68 -17.99
CA VAL A 203 15.44 10.31 -17.36
C VAL A 203 15.99 9.42 -16.26
N ALA A 204 15.14 8.88 -15.38
CA ALA A 204 15.54 7.97 -14.31
C ALA A 204 16.27 6.73 -14.87
N GLN A 205 15.74 6.12 -15.94
CA GLN A 205 16.39 5.00 -16.61
C GLN A 205 17.78 5.37 -17.16
N ARG A 206 17.92 6.54 -17.77
CA ARG A 206 19.22 7.01 -18.29
C ARG A 206 20.24 7.35 -17.20
N ASP A 207 19.78 7.70 -16.03
CA ASP A 207 20.63 8.03 -14.90
C ASP A 207 21.22 6.79 -14.22
N LEU A 208 20.71 5.59 -14.49
CA LEU A 208 21.21 4.35 -13.90
C LEU A 208 22.71 4.13 -14.21
N ARG A 209 23.44 3.76 -13.17
CA ARG A 209 24.87 3.40 -13.25
C ARG A 209 25.15 2.20 -12.34
N GLY A 210 25.95 1.26 -12.83
CA GLY A 210 26.46 0.14 -12.04
C GLY A 210 25.39 -0.79 -11.49
N THR A 211 24.23 -0.91 -12.16
CA THR A 211 23.15 -1.80 -11.74
C THR A 211 23.46 -3.26 -12.07
N LYS A 212 22.97 -4.15 -11.21
CA LYS A 212 23.09 -5.60 -11.36
C LYS A 212 22.24 -6.13 -12.53
N TYR A 213 21.06 -5.49 -12.74
CA TYR A 213 20.11 -5.85 -13.78
C TYR A 213 20.10 -4.79 -14.88
N GLN A 214 19.73 -5.22 -16.09
CA GLN A 214 19.33 -4.33 -17.16
C GLN A 214 17.85 -3.99 -17.02
N TYR A 215 17.50 -2.70 -16.92
CA TYR A 215 16.12 -2.24 -16.79
C TYR A 215 15.57 -1.81 -18.14
N ARG A 216 14.49 -2.48 -18.58
CA ARG A 216 13.81 -2.20 -19.86
C ARG A 216 12.42 -1.66 -19.60
N LEU A 217 12.10 -0.50 -20.16
CA LEU A 217 10.77 0.07 -20.10
C LEU A 217 9.86 -0.58 -21.13
N VAL A 218 8.66 -0.95 -20.72
CA VAL A 218 7.54 -1.39 -21.56
C VAL A 218 6.44 -0.35 -21.40
N MET A 219 6.23 0.46 -22.44
CA MET A 219 5.19 1.47 -22.41
C MET A 219 3.81 0.80 -22.52
N VAL A 220 2.94 1.10 -21.57
CA VAL A 220 1.57 0.58 -21.48
C VAL A 220 0.61 1.74 -21.71
N ASP A 221 0.13 1.88 -22.94
CA ASP A 221 -0.87 2.90 -23.27
C ASP A 221 -2.23 2.46 -22.73
N VAL A 222 -2.74 3.20 -21.77
CA VAL A 222 -3.99 2.89 -21.07
C VAL A 222 -5.19 3.68 -21.61
N GLY A 223 -4.98 4.50 -22.65
CA GLY A 223 -6.04 5.37 -23.17
C GLY A 223 -6.55 6.35 -22.09
N SER A 224 -7.84 6.63 -22.14
CA SER A 224 -8.48 7.60 -21.22
C SER A 224 -9.54 6.99 -20.31
N ASP A 225 -9.83 5.70 -20.42
CA ASP A 225 -10.89 5.04 -19.66
C ASP A 225 -10.41 3.77 -18.93
N PRO A 226 -11.05 3.40 -17.78
CA PRO A 226 -10.65 2.25 -16.98
C PRO A 226 -10.75 0.88 -17.67
N ARG A 227 -11.62 0.72 -18.68
CA ARG A 227 -11.78 -0.57 -19.37
C ARG A 227 -10.62 -0.82 -20.31
N THR A 228 -10.28 0.17 -21.12
CA THR A 228 -9.09 0.15 -21.99
C THR A 228 -7.82 -0.05 -21.16
N ALA A 229 -7.71 0.69 -20.04
CA ALA A 229 -6.60 0.55 -19.11
C ALA A 229 -6.46 -0.89 -18.58
N ARG A 230 -7.55 -1.53 -18.18
CA ARG A 230 -7.53 -2.90 -17.66
C ARG A 230 -6.97 -3.88 -18.68
N ALA A 231 -7.42 -3.80 -19.95
CA ALA A 231 -6.96 -4.69 -21.02
C ALA A 231 -5.47 -4.49 -21.31
N ALA A 232 -5.00 -3.23 -21.42
CA ALA A 232 -3.61 -2.90 -21.67
C ALA A 232 -2.68 -3.39 -20.55
N ILE A 233 -3.09 -3.22 -19.29
CA ILE A 233 -2.32 -3.67 -18.12
C ILE A 233 -2.28 -5.20 -18.06
N GLN A 234 -3.38 -5.88 -18.36
CA GLN A 234 -3.40 -7.34 -18.41
C GLN A 234 -2.47 -7.87 -19.51
N HIS A 235 -2.47 -7.26 -20.69
CA HIS A 235 -1.54 -7.58 -21.78
C HIS A 235 -0.08 -7.39 -21.35
N ALA A 236 0.26 -6.26 -20.71
CA ALA A 236 1.61 -6.02 -20.21
C ALA A 236 2.08 -7.08 -19.20
N ILE A 237 1.19 -7.54 -18.33
CA ILE A 237 1.50 -8.56 -17.31
C ILE A 237 1.63 -9.95 -17.95
N GLN A 238 0.67 -10.34 -18.79
CA GLN A 238 0.55 -11.72 -19.28
C GLN A 238 1.43 -11.99 -20.51
N ASP A 239 1.44 -11.06 -21.47
CA ASP A 239 2.09 -11.26 -22.77
C ASP A 239 3.50 -10.66 -22.80
N GLU A 240 3.65 -9.40 -22.35
CA GLU A 240 4.96 -8.74 -22.26
C GLU A 240 5.78 -9.24 -21.07
N ARG A 241 5.12 -9.81 -20.05
CA ARG A 241 5.72 -10.37 -18.83
C ARG A 241 6.56 -9.34 -18.07
N VAL A 242 5.96 -8.19 -17.79
CA VAL A 242 6.62 -7.17 -16.97
C VAL A 242 6.85 -7.69 -15.54
N ASN A 243 7.99 -7.35 -14.96
CA ASN A 243 8.40 -7.76 -13.61
C ASN A 243 7.91 -6.78 -12.54
N ALA A 244 7.66 -5.53 -12.92
CA ALA A 244 7.12 -4.49 -12.07
C ALA A 244 6.37 -3.44 -12.90
N ILE A 245 5.61 -2.58 -12.24
CA ILE A 245 4.83 -1.52 -12.87
C ILE A 245 5.11 -0.20 -12.16
N VAL A 246 5.47 0.82 -12.95
CA VAL A 246 5.37 2.22 -12.54
C VAL A 246 3.98 2.69 -12.95
N GLY A 247 3.11 2.86 -11.97
CA GLY A 247 1.73 3.32 -12.14
C GLY A 247 1.68 4.83 -12.39
N GLY A 248 0.74 5.28 -13.17
CA GLY A 248 0.52 6.68 -13.48
C GLY A 248 -0.21 7.41 -12.34
N ILE A 249 -1.37 7.95 -12.65
CA ILE A 249 -2.24 8.66 -11.70
C ILE A 249 -3.22 7.71 -10.98
N SER A 250 -3.86 8.19 -9.91
CA SER A 250 -4.76 7.41 -9.06
C SER A 250 -5.85 6.64 -9.83
N LEU A 251 -6.40 7.21 -10.90
CA LEU A 251 -7.40 6.55 -11.74
C LEU A 251 -6.91 5.19 -12.28
N PHE A 252 -5.71 5.16 -12.83
CA PHE A 252 -5.12 3.94 -13.39
C PHE A 252 -4.45 3.08 -12.32
N GLY A 253 -3.93 3.67 -11.24
CA GLY A 253 -3.41 2.95 -10.08
C GLY A 253 -4.45 2.04 -9.43
N GLN A 254 -5.71 2.50 -9.34
CA GLN A 254 -6.82 1.68 -8.85
C GLN A 254 -7.13 0.49 -9.74
N VAL A 255 -7.02 0.64 -11.06
CA VAL A 255 -7.19 -0.46 -12.03
C VAL A 255 -6.02 -1.43 -11.96
N THR A 256 -4.80 -0.92 -11.80
CA THR A 256 -3.57 -1.72 -11.75
C THR A 256 -3.46 -2.54 -10.47
N LYS A 257 -3.87 -1.99 -9.32
CA LYS A 257 -3.74 -2.62 -8.02
C LYS A 257 -4.20 -4.08 -7.97
N PRO A 258 -5.44 -4.44 -8.33
CA PRO A 258 -5.89 -5.84 -8.26
C PRO A 258 -5.13 -6.74 -9.23
N LEU A 259 -4.67 -6.22 -10.37
CA LEU A 259 -3.94 -6.96 -11.38
C LEU A 259 -2.49 -7.24 -10.92
N ALA A 260 -1.80 -6.24 -10.39
CA ALA A 260 -0.46 -6.36 -9.83
C ALA A 260 -0.44 -7.30 -8.62
N THR A 261 -1.42 -7.17 -7.72
CA THR A 261 -1.58 -8.07 -6.56
C THR A 261 -1.80 -9.51 -6.99
N LYS A 262 -2.69 -9.75 -7.97
CA LYS A 262 -2.95 -11.10 -8.50
C LYS A 262 -1.71 -11.70 -9.17
N ALA A 263 -0.97 -10.88 -9.90
CA ALA A 263 0.27 -11.30 -10.58
C ALA A 263 1.49 -11.34 -9.65
N ARG A 264 1.38 -10.84 -8.41
CA ARG A 264 2.46 -10.73 -7.43
C ARG A 264 3.66 -9.93 -7.93
N ILE A 265 3.40 -8.88 -8.68
CA ILE A 265 4.41 -7.95 -9.15
C ILE A 265 4.32 -6.62 -8.43
N LEU A 266 5.47 -5.99 -8.23
CA LEU A 266 5.56 -4.71 -7.57
C LEU A 266 4.93 -3.61 -8.43
N GLN A 267 4.07 -2.80 -7.83
CA GLN A 267 3.61 -1.52 -8.37
C GLN A 267 4.08 -0.39 -7.46
N THR A 268 4.71 0.63 -8.03
CA THR A 268 4.82 1.96 -7.43
C THR A 268 3.93 2.92 -8.22
N CYS A 269 3.38 3.95 -7.60
CA CYS A 269 2.36 4.78 -8.22
C CYS A 269 2.39 6.22 -7.70
N VAL A 270 2.41 7.18 -8.60
CA VAL A 270 2.16 8.60 -8.26
C VAL A 270 0.66 8.78 -8.03
N CYS A 271 0.20 8.25 -6.91
CA CYS A 271 -1.21 8.12 -6.61
C CYS A 271 -1.53 8.69 -5.22
N SER A 272 -2.41 9.67 -5.16
CA SER A 272 -2.85 10.31 -3.92
C SER A 272 -3.97 9.56 -3.19
N VAL A 273 -4.60 8.58 -3.84
CA VAL A 273 -5.63 7.73 -3.22
C VAL A 273 -4.97 6.67 -2.34
N THR A 274 -5.02 6.86 -1.05
CA THR A 274 -4.33 6.03 -0.03
C THR A 274 -4.76 4.55 -0.04
N LEU A 275 -5.98 4.24 -0.51
CA LEU A 275 -6.46 2.86 -0.67
C LEU A 275 -5.66 2.04 -1.70
N ILE A 276 -4.83 2.68 -2.54
CA ILE A 276 -3.98 1.99 -3.52
C ILE A 276 -2.79 1.35 -2.81
N GLY A 277 -2.13 2.09 -1.93
CA GLY A 277 -0.95 1.64 -1.19
C GLY A 277 -1.29 0.61 -0.12
N ASP A 278 -1.25 -0.68 -0.48
CA ASP A 278 -1.62 -1.77 0.43
C ASP A 278 -0.44 -2.33 1.24
N GLY A 279 0.77 -1.84 1.00
CA GLY A 279 1.98 -2.31 1.67
C GLY A 279 2.40 -3.73 1.31
N ALA A 280 1.81 -4.28 0.26
CA ALA A 280 2.04 -5.64 -0.19
C ALA A 280 2.79 -5.68 -1.52
N TYR A 281 2.06 -5.34 -2.56
CA TYR A 281 2.59 -5.21 -3.90
C TYR A 281 2.41 -3.81 -4.46
N ASN A 282 1.60 -2.98 -3.79
CA ASN A 282 1.24 -1.65 -4.28
C ASN A 282 1.70 -0.58 -3.30
N PHE A 283 2.47 0.38 -3.81
CA PHE A 283 3.05 1.47 -3.04
C PHE A 283 2.79 2.79 -3.75
N THR A 284 2.57 3.86 -2.98
CA THR A 284 2.39 5.23 -3.49
C THR A 284 3.44 6.14 -2.88
N ASN A 285 3.82 7.22 -3.56
CA ASN A 285 4.87 8.12 -3.09
C ASN A 285 4.58 9.61 -3.32
N ILE A 286 3.32 10.00 -3.39
CA ILE A 286 2.91 11.40 -3.52
C ILE A 286 2.26 11.87 -2.21
N PRO A 287 2.28 13.18 -1.87
CA PRO A 287 1.54 13.69 -0.73
C PRO A 287 0.06 13.29 -0.78
N THR A 288 -0.50 13.04 0.39
CA THR A 288 -1.94 12.81 0.49
C THR A 288 -2.69 14.13 0.36
N PRO A 289 -3.95 14.13 -0.07
CA PRO A 289 -4.79 15.32 -0.07
C PRO A 289 -4.83 16.03 1.29
N GLU A 290 -4.76 15.24 2.37
CA GLU A 290 -4.71 15.75 3.74
C GLU A 290 -3.43 16.55 4.00
N ALA A 291 -2.27 16.02 3.59
CA ALA A 291 -0.99 16.70 3.76
C ALA A 291 -0.93 18.00 2.94
N GLU A 292 -1.42 17.99 1.71
CA GLU A 292 -1.47 19.15 0.84
C GLU A 292 -2.43 20.21 1.35
N GLY A 293 -3.63 19.83 1.75
CA GLY A 293 -4.61 20.75 2.35
C GLY A 293 -4.12 21.37 3.64
N VAL A 294 -3.47 20.59 4.51
CA VAL A 294 -2.86 21.11 5.74
C VAL A 294 -1.76 22.12 5.45
N GLN A 295 -0.90 21.84 4.48
CA GLN A 295 0.19 22.74 4.10
C GLN A 295 -0.35 24.02 3.48
N TRP A 296 -1.37 23.91 2.61
CA TRP A 296 -2.02 25.08 2.02
C TRP A 296 -2.59 26.02 3.09
N VAL A 297 -3.35 25.48 4.05
CA VAL A 297 -3.97 26.30 5.12
C VAL A 297 -2.90 26.91 6.04
N ARG A 298 -1.82 26.19 6.34
CA ARG A 298 -0.68 26.75 7.09
C ARG A 298 -0.09 27.96 6.40
N GLU A 299 0.11 27.87 5.11
CA GLU A 299 0.65 28.97 4.31
C GLU A 299 -0.35 30.12 4.20
N ALA A 300 -1.64 29.84 4.00
CA ALA A 300 -2.69 30.85 4.01
C ALA A 300 -2.70 31.65 5.34
N ALA A 301 -2.68 30.94 6.47
CA ALA A 301 -2.61 31.58 7.80
C ALA A 301 -1.32 32.38 8.00
N ARG A 302 -0.17 31.88 7.52
CA ARG A 302 1.13 32.61 7.58
C ARG A 302 1.08 33.93 6.77
N ARG A 303 0.29 33.95 5.70
CA ARG A 303 0.05 35.16 4.86
C ARG A 303 -0.99 36.09 5.44
N GLY A 304 -1.60 35.76 6.59
CA GLY A 304 -2.66 36.56 7.20
C GLY A 304 -4.02 36.42 6.54
N ILE A 305 -4.22 35.40 5.69
CA ILE A 305 -5.48 35.10 5.04
C ILE A 305 -6.46 34.58 6.10
N THR A 306 -7.62 35.17 6.20
CA THR A 306 -8.68 34.84 7.16
C THR A 306 -9.95 34.33 6.49
N THR A 307 -10.13 34.61 5.19
CA THR A 307 -11.29 34.18 4.42
C THR A 307 -10.89 33.63 3.06
N VAL A 308 -11.55 32.57 2.64
CA VAL A 308 -11.31 31.92 1.35
C VAL A 308 -12.62 31.60 0.63
N ALA A 309 -12.67 31.89 -0.66
CA ALA A 309 -13.69 31.37 -1.56
C ALA A 309 -13.11 30.19 -2.33
N MET A 310 -13.79 29.06 -2.35
CA MET A 310 -13.37 27.84 -3.02
C MET A 310 -14.18 27.64 -4.30
N LEU A 311 -13.46 27.45 -5.42
CA LEU A 311 -14.02 27.15 -6.74
C LEU A 311 -13.30 25.89 -7.26
N SER A 312 -13.96 24.74 -7.19
CA SER A 312 -13.30 23.46 -7.45
C SER A 312 -14.08 22.53 -8.37
N GLY A 313 -13.36 21.81 -9.21
CA GLY A 313 -13.92 20.75 -10.06
C GLY A 313 -14.41 19.55 -9.24
N LEU A 314 -15.47 18.90 -9.72
CA LEU A 314 -15.98 17.67 -9.11
C LEU A 314 -15.09 16.44 -9.40
N TYR A 315 -14.26 16.50 -10.41
CA TYR A 315 -13.44 15.39 -10.88
C TYR A 315 -12.04 15.88 -11.28
N PRO A 316 -10.98 15.11 -11.08
CA PRO A 316 -10.93 13.77 -10.46
C PRO A 316 -11.18 13.78 -8.93
N PRO A 317 -11.47 12.63 -8.31
CA PRO A 317 -11.82 12.56 -6.89
C PRO A 317 -10.76 13.11 -5.92
N SER A 318 -9.49 13.20 -6.33
CA SER A 318 -8.40 13.81 -5.54
C SER A 318 -8.70 15.28 -5.21
N ILE A 319 -9.31 16.02 -6.13
CA ILE A 319 -9.72 17.43 -5.91
C ILE A 319 -10.65 17.52 -4.70
N GLN A 320 -11.65 16.65 -4.62
CA GLN A 320 -12.57 16.65 -3.48
C GLN A 320 -11.89 16.21 -2.17
N GLY A 321 -10.83 15.40 -2.26
CA GLY A 321 -9.95 15.11 -1.13
C GLY A 321 -9.23 16.37 -0.63
N HIS A 322 -8.63 17.15 -1.52
CA HIS A 322 -7.98 18.42 -1.19
C HIS A 322 -8.97 19.43 -0.59
N VAL A 323 -10.11 19.62 -1.23
CA VAL A 323 -11.19 20.51 -0.73
C VAL A 323 -11.62 20.13 0.68
N THR A 324 -11.83 18.84 0.93
CA THR A 324 -12.20 18.32 2.26
C THR A 324 -11.12 18.60 3.28
N ALA A 325 -9.87 18.35 2.94
CA ALA A 325 -8.72 18.56 3.81
C ALA A 325 -8.51 20.05 4.13
N VAL A 326 -8.60 20.92 3.12
CA VAL A 326 -8.51 22.37 3.29
C VAL A 326 -9.61 22.87 4.23
N LYS A 327 -10.87 22.46 4.03
CA LYS A 327 -11.98 22.86 4.91
C LYS A 327 -11.77 22.40 6.36
N ALA A 328 -11.35 21.16 6.55
CA ALA A 328 -11.11 20.60 7.88
C ALA A 328 -9.99 21.35 8.63
N GLU A 329 -8.87 21.66 7.97
CA GLU A 329 -7.77 22.37 8.58
C GLU A 329 -8.05 23.87 8.72
N ALA A 330 -8.76 24.48 7.78
CA ALA A 330 -9.21 25.88 7.83
C ALA A 330 -10.05 26.13 9.08
N ALA A 331 -11.00 25.23 9.38
CA ALA A 331 -11.82 25.30 10.59
C ALA A 331 -10.97 25.23 11.87
N ARG A 332 -9.89 24.47 11.89
CA ARG A 332 -8.98 24.36 13.06
C ARG A 332 -8.13 25.61 13.25
N ARG A 333 -7.84 26.35 12.17
CA ARG A 333 -6.93 27.51 12.20
C ARG A 333 -7.64 28.86 12.14
N GLY A 334 -8.95 28.85 12.17
CA GLY A 334 -9.75 30.09 12.12
C GLY A 334 -9.79 30.75 10.75
N VAL A 335 -9.43 30.04 9.67
CA VAL A 335 -9.65 30.47 8.29
C VAL A 335 -11.06 30.10 7.89
N ARG A 336 -11.86 31.09 7.49
CA ARG A 336 -13.28 30.88 7.15
C ARG A 336 -13.46 30.63 5.66
N VAL A 337 -14.09 29.54 5.30
CA VAL A 337 -14.59 29.31 3.94
C VAL A 337 -15.88 30.08 3.80
N VAL A 338 -15.84 31.19 3.06
CA VAL A 338 -16.98 32.11 2.88
C VAL A 338 -17.81 31.74 1.66
N SER A 339 -17.22 31.10 0.66
CA SER A 339 -17.91 30.57 -0.52
C SER A 339 -17.32 29.19 -0.87
N ASP A 340 -18.18 28.25 -1.24
CA ASP A 340 -17.77 26.90 -1.62
C ASP A 340 -18.62 26.45 -2.81
N GLN A 341 -18.04 26.51 -3.99
CA GLN A 341 -18.73 26.22 -5.24
C GLN A 341 -17.98 25.15 -6.02
N THR A 342 -18.73 24.16 -6.48
CA THR A 342 -18.21 23.08 -7.31
C THR A 342 -18.77 23.18 -8.72
N PHE A 343 -18.00 22.66 -9.70
CA PHE A 343 -18.38 22.66 -11.10
C PHE A 343 -17.98 21.37 -11.81
N ASP A 344 -18.68 21.06 -12.89
CA ASP A 344 -18.31 19.95 -13.76
C ASP A 344 -17.07 20.31 -14.60
N THR A 345 -16.23 19.34 -14.90
CA THR A 345 -15.00 19.52 -15.70
C THR A 345 -15.23 20.00 -17.13
N VAL A 346 -16.47 19.90 -17.63
CA VAL A 346 -16.89 20.46 -18.93
C VAL A 346 -17.33 21.92 -18.86
N THR A 347 -17.37 22.51 -17.67
CA THR A 347 -17.73 23.93 -17.47
C THR A 347 -16.65 24.82 -18.09
N THR A 348 -17.08 25.77 -18.91
CA THR A 348 -16.21 26.75 -19.58
C THR A 348 -16.54 28.21 -19.23
N ASP A 349 -17.70 28.48 -18.61
CA ASP A 349 -18.12 29.79 -18.17
C ASP A 349 -18.29 29.82 -16.65
N PHE A 350 -17.41 30.55 -15.99
CA PHE A 350 -17.32 30.68 -14.53
C PHE A 350 -17.82 32.04 -14.00
N ARG A 351 -18.22 32.95 -14.88
CA ARG A 351 -18.56 34.34 -14.51
C ARG A 351 -19.61 34.43 -13.41
N SER A 352 -20.68 33.65 -13.49
CA SER A 352 -21.72 33.62 -12.45
C SER A 352 -21.21 33.10 -11.09
N MET A 353 -20.28 32.13 -11.10
CA MET A 353 -19.63 31.62 -9.89
C MET A 353 -18.70 32.66 -9.28
N ILE A 354 -17.92 33.34 -10.11
CA ILE A 354 -17.02 34.43 -9.71
C ILE A 354 -17.80 35.58 -9.07
N VAL A 355 -18.91 35.99 -9.66
CA VAL A 355 -19.76 37.04 -9.09
C VAL A 355 -20.29 36.65 -7.70
N ARG A 356 -20.78 35.41 -7.54
CA ARG A 356 -21.24 34.93 -6.23
C ARG A 356 -20.11 34.89 -5.21
N ALA A 357 -18.95 34.31 -5.58
CA ALA A 357 -17.81 34.20 -4.68
C ALA A 357 -17.27 35.59 -4.26
N ARG A 358 -17.29 36.56 -5.17
CA ARG A 358 -16.85 37.94 -4.91
C ARG A 358 -17.75 38.69 -3.91
N ALA A 359 -19.06 38.38 -3.88
CA ALA A 359 -20.01 39.00 -2.97
C ALA A 359 -19.67 38.75 -1.48
N ASP A 360 -18.97 37.67 -1.19
CA ASP A 360 -18.54 37.28 0.16
C ASP A 360 -17.22 37.92 0.59
N HIS A 361 -16.60 38.77 -0.24
CA HIS A 361 -15.34 39.47 0.00
C HIS A 361 -14.21 38.56 0.57
N PRO A 362 -13.82 37.47 -0.13
CA PRO A 362 -12.73 36.61 0.34
C PRO A 362 -11.38 37.33 0.21
N ASP A 363 -10.46 37.00 1.13
CA ASP A 363 -9.07 37.46 1.04
C ASP A 363 -8.34 36.75 -0.13
N VAL A 364 -8.71 35.48 -0.43
CA VAL A 364 -8.12 34.68 -1.50
C VAL A 364 -9.14 33.74 -2.13
N TYR A 365 -8.92 33.42 -3.40
CA TYR A 365 -9.69 32.42 -4.13
C TYR A 365 -8.85 31.12 -4.23
N TYR A 366 -9.34 30.06 -3.66
CA TYR A 366 -8.83 28.71 -3.88
C TYR A 366 -9.44 28.17 -5.17
N ILE A 367 -8.62 27.84 -6.15
CA ILE A 367 -9.06 27.27 -7.42
C ILE A 367 -8.40 25.93 -7.65
N GLU A 368 -9.18 24.93 -8.05
CA GLU A 368 -8.63 23.62 -8.38
C GLU A 368 -9.50 22.90 -9.42
N ALA A 369 -8.90 22.59 -10.55
CA ALA A 369 -9.53 21.84 -11.63
C ALA A 369 -8.46 21.20 -12.53
N PRO A 370 -8.79 20.16 -13.29
CA PRO A 370 -7.93 19.75 -14.40
C PRO A 370 -7.96 20.76 -15.53
N GLU A 371 -6.89 20.81 -16.32
CA GLU A 371 -6.88 21.60 -17.55
C GLU A 371 -7.89 21.05 -18.58
N PRO A 372 -8.50 21.88 -19.41
CA PRO A 372 -8.30 23.34 -19.52
C PRO A 372 -9.17 24.16 -18.56
N ALA A 373 -10.02 23.56 -17.73
CA ALA A 373 -10.95 24.29 -16.88
C ALA A 373 -10.23 25.19 -15.87
N LEU A 374 -9.07 24.77 -15.34
CA LEU A 374 -8.26 25.59 -14.43
C LEU A 374 -7.80 26.89 -15.10
N ASP A 375 -7.30 26.79 -16.34
CA ASP A 375 -6.83 27.95 -17.10
C ASP A 375 -7.97 28.92 -17.40
N GLN A 376 -9.11 28.40 -17.86
CA GLN A 376 -10.29 29.21 -18.14
C GLN A 376 -10.85 29.90 -16.91
N LEU A 377 -10.84 29.23 -15.76
CA LEU A 377 -11.25 29.84 -14.49
C LEU A 377 -10.28 30.93 -14.07
N ALA A 378 -8.98 30.71 -14.14
CA ALA A 378 -7.96 31.71 -13.80
C ALA A 378 -8.01 32.92 -14.74
N GLU A 379 -8.25 32.73 -16.05
CA GLU A 379 -8.43 33.78 -17.02
C GLU A 379 -9.65 34.65 -16.67
N GLN A 380 -10.81 34.03 -16.42
CA GLN A 380 -12.03 34.75 -16.07
C GLN A 380 -11.97 35.47 -14.71
N LEU A 381 -11.24 34.89 -13.72
CA LEU A 381 -10.92 35.63 -12.48
C LEU A 381 -10.07 36.86 -12.77
N SER A 382 -9.07 36.72 -13.63
CA SER A 382 -8.18 37.81 -14.04
C SER A 382 -8.96 38.93 -14.79
N ASP A 383 -9.86 38.55 -15.68
CA ASP A 383 -10.75 39.50 -16.41
C ASP A 383 -11.69 40.25 -15.47
N ALA A 384 -12.11 39.57 -14.38
CA ALA A 384 -12.90 40.22 -13.32
C ALA A 384 -12.05 41.08 -12.38
N GLY A 385 -10.76 41.27 -12.65
CA GLY A 385 -9.84 42.07 -11.84
C GLY A 385 -9.37 41.37 -10.56
N ILE A 386 -9.57 40.06 -10.46
CA ILE A 386 -9.14 39.22 -9.31
C ILE A 386 -7.78 38.63 -9.61
N ARG A 387 -6.80 38.90 -8.75
CA ARG A 387 -5.42 38.35 -8.86
C ARG A 387 -5.03 37.47 -7.70
N ASP A 388 -5.75 37.54 -6.59
CA ASP A 388 -5.48 36.81 -5.37
C ASP A 388 -6.13 35.43 -5.41
N PHE A 389 -5.61 34.56 -6.28
CA PHE A 389 -6.02 33.17 -6.35
C PHE A 389 -4.82 32.21 -6.16
N THR A 390 -5.10 31.02 -5.69
CA THR A 390 -4.12 30.01 -5.31
C THR A 390 -4.69 28.61 -5.51
N SER A 391 -3.82 27.61 -5.51
CA SER A 391 -4.19 26.21 -5.73
C SER A 391 -3.40 25.27 -4.81
N VAL A 392 -3.87 24.05 -4.68
CA VAL A 392 -3.09 22.96 -4.08
C VAL A 392 -2.20 22.29 -5.13
N VAL A 393 -2.68 22.12 -6.34
CA VAL A 393 -1.92 21.51 -7.43
C VAL A 393 -1.23 22.59 -8.25
N ALA A 394 -0.05 22.26 -8.77
CA ALA A 394 0.70 23.18 -9.61
C ALA A 394 -0.11 23.65 -10.82
N PRO A 395 -0.37 24.96 -10.92
CA PRO A 395 -0.95 25.53 -12.14
C PRO A 395 0.02 25.44 -13.33
N SER A 396 1.21 24.95 -13.10
CA SER A 396 2.33 24.92 -14.04
C SER A 396 2.22 23.90 -15.16
N LEU A 397 1.25 23.03 -15.13
CA LEU A 397 0.97 22.14 -16.25
C LEU A 397 0.25 22.89 -17.37
N SER A 398 -0.19 24.08 -17.06
CA SER A 398 -0.89 24.99 -17.96
C SER A 398 0.00 25.42 -19.12
N THR A 399 -0.64 25.59 -20.27
CA THR A 399 -0.05 26.21 -21.46
C THR A 399 0.20 27.71 -21.25
N TYR A 400 -0.35 28.30 -20.16
CA TYR A 400 -0.36 29.73 -19.89
C TYR A 400 0.27 30.10 -18.53
N PRO A 401 1.53 29.78 -18.26
CA PRO A 401 2.14 30.05 -16.96
C PRO A 401 2.16 31.53 -16.59
N ALA A 402 2.12 32.46 -17.57
CA ALA A 402 2.01 33.91 -17.31
C ALA A 402 0.69 34.30 -16.64
N LEU A 403 -0.37 33.54 -16.84
CA LEU A 403 -1.66 33.72 -16.21
C LEU A 403 -1.60 33.56 -14.70
N PHE A 404 -0.68 32.72 -14.24
CA PHE A 404 -0.48 32.38 -12.84
C PHE A 404 0.68 33.13 -12.19
N GLU A 405 1.19 34.19 -12.83
CA GLU A 405 2.30 34.96 -12.28
C GLU A 405 1.94 35.53 -10.89
N GLY A 406 2.80 35.24 -9.90
CA GLY A 406 2.59 35.61 -8.50
C GLY A 406 1.71 34.66 -7.70
N THR A 407 0.97 33.74 -8.34
CA THR A 407 0.18 32.71 -7.66
C THR A 407 1.10 31.81 -6.83
N TRP A 408 0.71 31.54 -5.59
CA TRP A 408 1.35 30.55 -4.74
C TRP A 408 0.50 29.28 -4.66
N TYR A 409 1.16 28.15 -4.45
CA TYR A 409 0.50 26.84 -4.40
C TYR A 409 1.35 25.83 -3.62
N THR A 410 0.77 24.70 -3.24
CA THR A 410 1.51 23.59 -2.60
C THR A 410 1.81 22.54 -3.64
N ASP A 411 3.00 21.92 -3.53
CA ASP A 411 3.48 20.90 -4.45
C ASP A 411 4.66 20.13 -3.82
N SER A 412 5.28 19.23 -4.57
CA SER A 412 6.45 18.46 -4.13
C SER A 412 7.55 19.32 -3.53
N ASP A 413 8.25 18.79 -2.54
CA ASP A 413 9.48 19.39 -2.00
C ASP A 413 10.69 18.98 -2.86
N LEU A 414 10.75 19.41 -4.12
CA LEU A 414 11.83 19.05 -5.04
C LEU A 414 13.19 19.41 -4.45
N ARG A 415 13.93 18.38 -4.02
CA ARG A 415 15.25 18.51 -3.39
C ARG A 415 16.40 18.32 -4.37
N ASP A 416 16.26 17.43 -5.35
CA ASP A 416 17.27 17.23 -6.41
C ASP A 416 17.03 18.14 -7.60
N PHE A 417 17.56 19.32 -7.55
CA PHE A 417 17.55 20.23 -8.70
C PHE A 417 18.39 19.73 -9.89
N GLY A 418 19.27 18.78 -9.67
CA GLY A 418 20.03 18.14 -10.74
C GLY A 418 19.12 17.32 -11.66
N PHE A 419 18.07 16.70 -11.16
CA PHE A 419 17.07 16.01 -11.96
C PHE A 419 16.40 16.97 -12.97
N LYS A 420 15.95 18.13 -12.51
CA LYS A 420 15.36 19.15 -13.38
C LYS A 420 16.34 19.54 -14.51
N THR A 421 17.59 19.80 -14.17
CA THR A 421 18.63 20.16 -15.17
C THR A 421 18.87 19.03 -16.19
N ARG A 422 18.87 17.77 -15.73
CA ARG A 422 18.99 16.61 -16.63
C ARG A 422 17.78 16.46 -17.54
N PHE A 423 16.59 16.68 -16.99
CA PHE A 423 15.35 16.67 -17.76
C PHE A 423 15.36 17.75 -18.85
N GLU A 424 15.64 19.01 -18.51
CA GLU A 424 15.69 20.15 -19.45
C GLU A 424 16.74 19.94 -20.56
N ARG A 425 17.84 19.27 -20.24
CA ARG A 425 18.86 18.91 -21.22
C ARG A 425 18.39 17.80 -22.17
N MET A 426 17.65 16.83 -21.65
CA MET A 426 17.15 15.69 -22.43
C MET A 426 15.95 16.06 -23.30
N TYR A 427 15.14 17.00 -22.84
CA TYR A 427 13.92 17.47 -23.50
C TYR A 427 13.90 19.01 -23.57
N PRO A 428 14.72 19.60 -24.45
CA PRO A 428 14.79 21.06 -24.60
C PRO A 428 13.41 21.64 -24.99
N GLY A 429 12.99 22.71 -24.30
CA GLY A 429 11.71 23.37 -24.58
C GLY A 429 10.49 22.70 -23.95
N GLU A 430 10.65 21.53 -23.32
CA GLU A 430 9.56 20.88 -22.61
C GLU A 430 9.40 21.45 -21.18
N GLN A 431 8.16 21.56 -20.75
CA GLN A 431 7.86 22.05 -19.42
C GLN A 431 8.13 20.98 -18.34
N PHE A 432 8.81 21.39 -17.28
CA PHE A 432 9.05 20.54 -16.11
C PHE A 432 7.86 20.62 -15.14
N ALA A 433 7.13 19.52 -15.02
CA ALA A 433 5.98 19.43 -14.12
C ALA A 433 6.41 19.01 -12.71
N THR A 434 6.44 19.98 -11.77
CA THR A 434 6.85 19.77 -10.38
C THR A 434 5.96 18.79 -9.64
N HIS A 435 4.68 18.75 -9.97
CA HIS A 435 3.71 17.89 -9.31
C HIS A 435 3.88 16.39 -9.61
N MET A 436 4.34 16.03 -10.81
CA MET A 436 4.35 14.62 -11.23
C MET A 436 5.75 14.05 -11.43
N MET A 437 6.63 14.83 -12.06
CA MET A 437 7.90 14.32 -12.54
C MET A 437 8.86 13.84 -11.45
N PRO A 438 9.01 14.55 -10.31
CA PRO A 438 9.90 14.10 -9.24
C PRO A 438 9.46 12.75 -8.67
N TYR A 439 8.16 12.56 -8.47
CA TYR A 439 7.60 11.33 -7.94
C TYR A 439 7.69 10.17 -8.95
N ALA A 440 7.46 10.44 -10.24
CA ALA A 440 7.61 9.44 -11.29
C ALA A 440 9.06 8.95 -11.44
N TYR A 441 10.02 9.88 -11.32
CA TYR A 441 11.45 9.57 -11.27
C TYR A 441 11.77 8.68 -10.06
N ASP A 442 11.25 9.03 -8.89
CA ASP A 442 11.45 8.29 -7.65
C ASP A 442 10.77 6.92 -7.68
N ASP A 443 9.55 6.81 -8.22
CA ASP A 443 8.83 5.53 -8.39
C ASP A 443 9.65 4.50 -9.16
N PHE A 444 10.27 4.93 -10.25
CA PHE A 444 11.15 4.06 -11.01
C PHE A 444 12.39 3.66 -10.17
N ASN A 445 13.02 4.60 -9.51
CA ASN A 445 14.20 4.32 -8.69
C ASN A 445 13.89 3.46 -7.46
N MET A 446 12.71 3.58 -6.87
CA MET A 446 12.24 2.69 -5.80
C MET A 446 12.14 1.23 -6.29
N ILE A 447 11.63 1.01 -7.50
CA ILE A 447 11.61 -0.31 -8.13
C ILE A 447 13.04 -0.81 -8.35
N VAL A 448 13.90 -0.01 -8.96
CA VAL A 448 15.30 -0.37 -9.20
C VAL A 448 15.99 -0.77 -7.89
N GLN A 449 15.91 0.09 -6.86
CA GLN A 449 16.50 -0.20 -5.56
C GLN A 449 15.99 -1.49 -4.95
N ALA A 450 14.68 -1.77 -5.10
CA ALA A 450 14.09 -2.98 -4.59
C ALA A 450 14.62 -4.25 -5.29
N PHE A 451 14.83 -4.21 -6.60
CA PHE A 451 15.42 -5.32 -7.35
C PHE A 451 16.92 -5.50 -7.05
N GLU A 452 17.67 -4.42 -6.96
CA GLU A 452 19.11 -4.45 -6.67
C GLU A 452 19.43 -5.06 -5.30
N HIS A 453 18.49 -4.98 -4.34
CA HIS A 453 18.65 -5.58 -3.01
C HIS A 453 18.65 -7.11 -2.98
N GLY A 454 18.28 -7.79 -4.08
CA GLY A 454 18.42 -9.23 -4.24
C GLY A 454 17.43 -10.08 -3.44
N GLN A 455 16.38 -9.48 -2.87
CA GLN A 455 15.24 -10.16 -2.26
C GLN A 455 13.95 -9.84 -3.02
N ASN A 456 12.82 -10.40 -2.60
CA ASN A 456 11.53 -10.04 -3.20
C ASN A 456 11.33 -8.50 -3.15
N PRO A 457 11.20 -7.81 -4.29
CA PRO A 457 11.14 -6.36 -4.36
C PRO A 457 10.01 -5.75 -3.54
N ALA A 458 8.85 -6.40 -3.50
CA ALA A 458 7.72 -5.93 -2.70
C ALA A 458 7.99 -6.07 -1.19
N VAL A 459 8.70 -7.14 -0.77
CA VAL A 459 9.13 -7.31 0.63
C VAL A 459 10.13 -6.24 1.02
N TYR A 460 11.04 -5.88 0.13
CA TYR A 460 11.98 -4.80 0.37
C TYR A 460 11.26 -3.47 0.65
N LEU A 461 10.39 -3.02 -0.26
CA LEU A 461 9.65 -1.76 -0.08
C LEU A 461 8.72 -1.78 1.14
N ARG A 462 8.18 -2.95 1.50
CA ARG A 462 7.38 -3.09 2.71
C ARG A 462 8.18 -2.80 3.98
N ASN A 463 9.43 -3.22 4.02
CA ASN A 463 10.26 -3.19 5.22
C ASN A 463 11.00 -1.85 5.40
N ILE A 464 11.18 -1.05 4.36
CA ILE A 464 11.75 0.29 4.52
C ILE A 464 10.69 1.25 5.08
N ALA A 465 11.06 2.06 6.05
CA ALA A 465 10.19 3.08 6.63
C ALA A 465 10.37 4.45 5.95
N ARG A 466 11.48 4.64 5.23
CA ARG A 466 11.88 5.92 4.64
C ARG A 466 12.61 5.68 3.32
N TYR A 467 12.36 6.55 2.36
CA TYR A 467 13.06 6.62 1.10
C TYR A 467 13.52 8.06 0.85
N GLU A 468 14.79 8.27 0.45
CA GLU A 468 15.33 9.56 0.09
C GLU A 468 15.19 9.76 -1.41
N GLY A 469 14.20 10.52 -1.80
CA GLY A 469 13.85 10.74 -3.19
C GLY A 469 14.19 12.14 -3.70
N THR A 470 14.04 12.31 -5.00
CA THR A 470 14.14 13.59 -5.71
C THR A 470 13.06 14.57 -5.25
N ALA A 471 11.87 14.05 -4.94
CA ALA A 471 10.76 14.80 -4.34
C ALA A 471 10.92 15.06 -2.83
N GLY A 472 12.14 14.87 -2.30
CA GLY A 472 12.43 14.93 -0.89
C GLY A 472 12.23 13.60 -0.17
N PRO A 473 12.48 13.57 1.14
CA PRO A 473 12.31 12.35 1.92
C PRO A 473 10.82 11.98 2.05
N VAL A 474 10.51 10.73 1.77
CA VAL A 474 9.18 10.17 1.98
C VAL A 474 9.23 9.10 3.06
N THR A 475 8.21 9.03 3.87
CA THR A 475 8.09 8.06 4.98
C THR A 475 6.77 7.35 4.95
N LYS A 476 6.71 6.14 5.49
CA LYS A 476 5.44 5.42 5.63
C LYS A 476 5.27 4.80 7.00
N ALA A 477 4.03 4.67 7.43
CA ALA A 477 3.69 3.94 8.63
C ALA A 477 3.95 2.42 8.45
N PRO A 478 4.28 1.69 9.52
CA PRO A 478 4.41 0.24 9.46
C PRO A 478 3.14 -0.41 8.90
N GLY A 479 3.32 -1.32 7.93
CA GLY A 479 2.21 -2.01 7.26
C GLY A 479 1.48 -1.20 6.18
N SER A 480 1.75 0.09 6.05
CA SER A 480 1.23 0.93 4.95
C SER A 480 2.05 0.72 3.67
N GLY A 481 1.41 0.94 2.53
CA GLY A 481 2.06 1.08 1.23
C GLY A 481 2.20 2.53 0.80
N ASN A 482 1.71 3.48 1.60
CA ASN A 482 1.74 4.89 1.23
C ASN A 482 3.01 5.54 1.81
N PHE A 483 3.91 5.94 0.92
CA PHE A 483 5.03 6.82 1.28
C PHE A 483 4.54 8.25 1.18
N GLU A 484 4.56 8.94 2.30
CA GLU A 484 4.03 10.30 2.44
C GLU A 484 5.18 11.29 2.56
N SER A 485 5.05 12.43 1.89
CA SER A 485 5.93 13.59 2.01
C SER A 485 5.13 14.82 2.45
N MET A 486 5.84 15.79 3.02
CA MET A 486 5.25 17.11 3.27
C MET A 486 5.42 17.96 2.01
N PRO A 487 4.33 18.51 1.46
CA PRO A 487 4.44 19.42 0.33
C PRO A 487 5.19 20.70 0.70
N ALA A 488 5.90 21.26 -0.27
CA ALA A 488 6.49 22.59 -0.18
C ALA A 488 5.53 23.66 -0.72
N VAL A 489 5.85 24.93 -0.47
CA VAL A 489 5.14 26.06 -1.04
C VAL A 489 5.92 26.59 -2.23
N TRP A 490 5.24 26.77 -3.34
CA TRP A 490 5.77 27.28 -4.60
C TRP A 490 5.05 28.55 -5.01
N THR A 491 5.65 29.27 -5.94
CA THR A 491 5.04 30.41 -6.63
C THR A 491 5.47 30.43 -8.08
N ILE A 492 4.73 31.09 -8.93
CA ILE A 492 5.16 31.36 -10.30
C ILE A 492 5.88 32.71 -10.33
N ARG A 493 7.12 32.74 -10.84
CA ARG A 493 7.92 33.95 -11.05
C ARG A 493 8.55 33.90 -12.44
N ASN A 494 8.35 34.98 -13.20
CA ASN A 494 8.80 35.09 -14.59
C ASN A 494 8.33 33.89 -15.43
N GLY A 495 7.08 33.49 -15.25
CA GLY A 495 6.48 32.34 -15.93
C GLY A 495 7.06 30.98 -15.56
N LYS A 496 7.77 30.85 -14.42
CA LYS A 496 8.39 29.59 -13.99
C LYS A 496 8.10 29.29 -12.53
N PRO A 497 7.93 28.00 -12.18
CA PRO A 497 7.84 27.57 -10.78
C PRO A 497 9.09 27.93 -10.00
N ALA A 498 8.92 28.55 -8.83
CA ALA A 498 9.96 28.90 -7.89
C ALA A 498 9.56 28.50 -6.46
N LEU A 499 10.46 27.80 -5.76
CA LEU A 499 10.25 27.41 -4.38
C LEU A 499 10.21 28.63 -3.46
N VAL A 500 9.19 28.73 -2.61
CA VAL A 500 9.12 29.75 -1.56
C VAL A 500 9.90 29.22 -0.35
N ARG A 501 10.99 29.89 -0.01
CA ARG A 501 11.85 29.56 1.13
C ARG A 501 11.49 30.40 2.35
#